data_232a9449c669e8f1d1efd7143a26b887
#
_entry.id   232a9449c669e8f1d1efd7143a26b887
#
_cell.length_a   1.000
_cell.length_b   1.000
_cell.length_c   1.000
_cell.angle_alpha   90.00
_cell.angle_beta   90.00
_cell.angle_gamma   90.00
#
_symmetry.space_group_name_H-M   'P 1'
#
loop_
_entity.id
_entity.type
_entity.pdbx_description
1 polymer ?
#
loop_
_entity_poly.entity_id
_entity_poly.type
_entity_poly.pdbx_seq_one_letter_code
_entity_poly.pdbx_strand_id
1 'polypeptide(L)'
;MFQNFTIKQKIVIPLSLIIGLFTVSSVLNVMTTSKQSELSDTLNEQIVPNLFTIEDAYRDLYQATSAVQGIALAETQADIDHHIHEYKDNAYKALPRMEKVIELSRAGVMPASHGADVQKLVTLGQKWLQSYEVMLSKPQSQWLSYYNEHKNTFEEQFVDVRAQLNVVKSAIEDKQGELKSDISAATARAESILEMGIIVVILAALGMVFLLLRTVLKPLNDIKDAMAQIASGDGDLSQRIQINTQDEIGQLAKAFNEFVSKIQATVSQVIDSSNTLRQEMANLSSLTATIADSTVSQQRDSEAVAAAVHEMQVTSRNVSESANEAAVASQTANDELSNTNVILEQTVGSIRDLVGEIESASHVINTLDNDVSDIASVLDVIRGIAEQTNLLALNAAIEAARAGEQGRGF
;
A
#
# COMPACT_ATOMS: atom_id res chain seq x y z
N MET A 1 7.28 6.49 -37.88
CA MET A 1 6.73 5.13 -37.63
C MET A 1 5.22 5.13 -37.35
N PHE A 2 4.68 6.06 -36.58
CA PHE A 2 3.24 6.15 -36.28
C PHE A 2 2.32 6.61 -37.43
N GLN A 3 2.89 7.18 -38.49
CA GLN A 3 2.10 7.73 -39.62
C GLN A 3 1.37 6.66 -40.43
N ASN A 4 1.86 5.40 -40.37
CA ASN A 4 1.33 4.29 -41.19
C ASN A 4 0.37 3.38 -40.41
N PHE A 5 0.16 3.65 -39.10
CA PHE A 5 -0.78 2.87 -38.30
C PHE A 5 -2.22 3.27 -38.57
N THR A 6 -3.11 2.29 -38.62
CA THR A 6 -4.56 2.55 -38.68
C THR A 6 -5.02 3.35 -37.43
N ILE A 7 -6.13 4.07 -37.53
CA ILE A 7 -6.73 4.77 -36.40
C ILE A 7 -6.95 3.80 -35.24
N LYS A 8 -7.43 2.60 -35.54
CA LYS A 8 -7.59 1.54 -34.55
C LYS A 8 -6.28 1.22 -33.84
N GLN A 9 -5.18 1.08 -34.59
CA GLN A 9 -3.87 0.80 -33.98
C GLN A 9 -3.34 2.00 -33.16
N LYS A 10 -3.56 3.23 -33.63
CA LYS A 10 -3.18 4.46 -32.93
C LYS A 10 -3.91 4.62 -31.58
N ILE A 11 -5.09 4.04 -31.43
CA ILE A 11 -5.87 4.06 -30.19
C ILE A 11 -5.54 2.83 -29.33
N VAL A 12 -5.60 1.62 -29.93
CA VAL A 12 -5.52 0.36 -29.18
C VAL A 12 -4.12 0.14 -28.62
N ILE A 13 -3.07 0.42 -29.40
CA ILE A 13 -1.69 0.14 -28.95
C ILE A 13 -1.31 0.97 -27.72
N PRO A 14 -1.47 2.32 -27.72
CA PRO A 14 -1.16 3.11 -26.52
C PRO A 14 -2.08 2.78 -25.34
N LEU A 15 -3.36 2.51 -25.60
CA LEU A 15 -4.31 2.12 -24.54
C LEU A 15 -3.91 0.79 -23.91
N SER A 16 -3.56 -0.20 -24.73
CA SER A 16 -3.07 -1.50 -24.22
C SER A 16 -1.77 -1.35 -23.45
N LEU A 17 -0.89 -0.45 -23.86
CA LEU A 17 0.35 -0.14 -23.16
C LEU A 17 0.06 0.51 -21.79
N ILE A 18 -0.87 1.46 -21.74
CA ILE A 18 -1.28 2.11 -20.46
C ILE A 18 -1.89 1.06 -19.54
N ILE A 19 -2.80 0.22 -20.03
CA ILE A 19 -3.40 -0.87 -19.25
C ILE A 19 -2.33 -1.84 -18.76
N GLY A 20 -1.38 -2.20 -19.64
CA GLY A 20 -0.26 -3.06 -19.28
C GLY A 20 0.61 -2.45 -18.18
N LEU A 21 0.98 -1.18 -18.30
CA LEU A 21 1.76 -0.45 -17.30
C LEU A 21 1.01 -0.37 -15.95
N PHE A 22 -0.28 -0.05 -16.01
CA PHE A 22 -1.13 -0.02 -14.80
C PHE A 22 -1.22 -1.40 -14.13
N THR A 23 -1.42 -2.45 -14.94
CA THR A 23 -1.50 -3.83 -14.43
C THR A 23 -0.19 -4.24 -13.77
N VAL A 24 0.95 -3.97 -14.41
CA VAL A 24 2.27 -4.27 -13.84
C VAL A 24 2.49 -3.52 -12.53
N SER A 25 2.21 -2.21 -12.51
CA SER A 25 2.33 -1.40 -11.29
C SER A 25 1.42 -1.92 -10.18
N SER A 26 0.17 -2.29 -10.51
CA SER A 26 -0.79 -2.84 -9.56
C SER A 26 -0.33 -4.18 -8.98
N VAL A 27 0.17 -5.08 -9.82
CA VAL A 27 0.69 -6.39 -9.37
C VAL A 27 1.89 -6.20 -8.46
N LEU A 28 2.84 -5.34 -8.82
CA LEU A 28 4.00 -5.05 -7.99
C LEU A 28 3.60 -4.45 -6.63
N ASN A 29 2.61 -3.55 -6.62
CA ASN A 29 2.08 -2.96 -5.39
C ASN A 29 1.43 -4.03 -4.50
N VAL A 30 0.58 -4.89 -5.07
CA VAL A 30 -0.06 -5.99 -4.33
C VAL A 30 0.99 -6.94 -3.74
N MET A 31 2.03 -7.30 -4.50
CA MET A 31 3.10 -8.15 -3.98
C MET A 31 3.83 -7.52 -2.80
N THR A 32 4.13 -6.22 -2.88
CA THR A 32 4.83 -5.49 -1.81
C THR A 32 3.95 -5.34 -0.58
N THR A 33 2.67 -5.03 -0.77
CA THR A 33 1.68 -4.93 0.32
C THR A 33 1.43 -6.28 0.99
N SER A 34 1.39 -7.36 0.21
CA SER A 34 1.29 -8.73 0.76
C SER A 34 2.50 -9.07 1.64
N LYS A 35 3.70 -8.70 1.21
CA LYS A 35 4.91 -8.89 2.03
C LYS A 35 4.88 -8.06 3.31
N GLN A 36 4.42 -6.81 3.24
CA GLN A 36 4.23 -5.96 4.41
C GLN A 36 3.23 -6.56 5.40
N SER A 37 2.10 -7.12 4.90
CA SER A 37 1.11 -7.81 5.73
C SER A 37 1.73 -9.01 6.44
N GLU A 38 2.46 -9.87 5.73
CA GLU A 38 3.15 -11.03 6.30
C GLU A 38 4.10 -10.66 7.44
N LEU A 39 4.88 -9.58 7.25
CA LEU A 39 5.78 -9.08 8.28
C LEU A 39 5.01 -8.53 9.49
N SER A 40 3.91 -7.81 9.22
CA SER A 40 3.05 -7.25 10.26
C SER A 40 2.35 -8.36 11.07
N ASP A 41 1.88 -9.39 10.41
CA ASP A 41 1.25 -10.55 11.07
C ASP A 41 2.29 -11.28 11.94
N THR A 42 3.52 -11.49 11.42
CA THR A 42 4.61 -12.06 12.20
C THR A 42 4.92 -11.22 13.44
N LEU A 43 4.99 -9.91 13.28
CA LEU A 43 5.23 -8.99 14.39
C LEU A 43 4.11 -9.07 15.44
N ASN A 44 2.86 -8.94 15.01
CA ASN A 44 1.71 -8.77 15.91
C ASN A 44 1.20 -10.09 16.50
N GLU A 45 1.27 -11.17 15.74
CA GLU A 45 0.72 -12.47 16.18
C GLU A 45 1.77 -13.37 16.83
N GLN A 46 3.05 -13.17 16.51
CA GLN A 46 4.11 -14.04 17.01
C GLN A 46 5.07 -13.31 17.95
N ILE A 47 5.69 -12.23 17.52
CA ILE A 47 6.71 -11.55 18.33
C ILE A 47 6.12 -10.86 19.54
N VAL A 48 5.13 -9.99 19.34
CA VAL A 48 4.56 -9.18 20.44
C VAL A 48 3.94 -10.04 21.54
N PRO A 49 3.11 -11.06 21.26
CA PRO A 49 2.58 -11.92 22.31
C PRO A 49 3.65 -12.71 23.07
N ASN A 50 4.73 -13.11 22.37
CA ASN A 50 5.83 -13.81 23.02
C ASN A 50 6.70 -12.87 23.89
N LEU A 51 6.83 -11.60 23.50
CA LEU A 51 7.44 -10.58 24.34
C LEU A 51 6.66 -10.38 25.64
N PHE A 52 5.35 -10.27 25.58
CA PHE A 52 4.51 -10.22 26.80
C PHE A 52 4.61 -11.51 27.61
N THR A 53 4.68 -12.66 26.95
CA THR A 53 4.82 -13.95 27.64
C THR A 53 6.12 -14.03 28.43
N ILE A 54 7.23 -13.55 27.89
CA ILE A 54 8.52 -13.56 28.61
C ILE A 54 8.56 -12.49 29.72
N GLU A 55 7.89 -11.35 29.54
CA GLU A 55 7.73 -10.35 30.58
C GLU A 55 6.87 -10.85 31.74
N ASP A 56 5.80 -11.54 31.44
CA ASP A 56 4.98 -12.21 32.44
C ASP A 56 5.78 -13.29 33.18
N ALA A 57 6.61 -14.06 32.45
CA ALA A 57 7.49 -15.04 33.10
C ALA A 57 8.48 -14.37 34.06
N TYR A 58 9.01 -13.21 33.68
CA TYR A 58 9.89 -12.43 34.55
C TYR A 58 9.16 -11.96 35.81
N ARG A 59 7.94 -11.42 35.66
CA ARG A 59 7.11 -11.01 36.78
C ARG A 59 6.81 -12.17 37.73
N ASP A 60 6.39 -13.30 37.16
CA ASP A 60 6.04 -14.49 37.94
C ASP A 60 7.27 -15.06 38.68
N LEU A 61 8.44 -15.09 38.04
CA LEU A 61 9.70 -15.46 38.66
C LEU A 61 10.02 -14.59 39.88
N TYR A 62 9.83 -13.27 39.73
CA TYR A 62 10.08 -12.32 40.84
C TYR A 62 9.08 -12.50 41.98
N GLN A 63 7.79 -12.61 41.64
CA GLN A 63 6.72 -12.80 42.62
C GLN A 63 6.89 -14.12 43.38
N ALA A 64 7.22 -15.19 42.67
CA ALA A 64 7.50 -16.48 43.31
C ALA A 64 8.71 -16.41 44.25
N THR A 65 9.79 -15.75 43.82
CA THR A 65 10.99 -15.57 44.68
C THR A 65 10.65 -14.75 45.88
N SER A 66 9.89 -13.66 45.75
CA SER A 66 9.44 -12.84 46.87
C SER A 66 8.52 -13.60 47.83
N ALA A 67 7.63 -14.44 47.26
CA ALA A 67 6.75 -15.27 48.09
C ALA A 67 7.55 -16.30 48.91
N VAL A 68 8.59 -16.91 48.35
CA VAL A 68 9.47 -17.81 49.14
C VAL A 68 10.19 -17.08 50.27
N GLN A 69 10.66 -15.85 50.02
CA GLN A 69 11.22 -15.01 51.05
C GLN A 69 10.19 -14.72 52.17
N GLY A 70 8.94 -14.41 51.74
CA GLY A 70 7.81 -14.25 52.67
C GLY A 70 7.52 -15.49 53.49
N ILE A 71 7.51 -16.68 52.88
CA ILE A 71 7.36 -17.98 53.58
C ILE A 71 8.42 -18.15 54.66
N ALA A 72 9.68 -17.85 54.33
CA ALA A 72 10.79 -18.02 55.27
C ALA A 72 10.73 -17.04 56.46
N LEU A 73 10.13 -15.88 56.26
CA LEU A 73 10.04 -14.80 57.26
C LEU A 73 8.68 -14.70 57.95
N ALA A 74 7.69 -15.46 57.54
CA ALA A 74 6.32 -15.38 58.08
C ALA A 74 6.25 -15.88 59.52
N GLU A 75 5.55 -15.13 60.35
CA GLU A 75 5.36 -15.43 61.76
C GLU A 75 4.02 -16.13 62.04
N THR A 76 3.04 -15.96 61.15
CA THR A 76 1.72 -16.56 61.31
C THR A 76 1.44 -17.62 60.23
N GLN A 77 0.60 -18.63 60.59
CA GLN A 77 0.19 -19.64 59.64
C GLN A 77 -0.58 -19.05 58.44
N ALA A 78 -1.37 -18.02 58.66
CA ALA A 78 -2.12 -17.35 57.62
C ALA A 78 -1.18 -16.67 56.58
N ASP A 79 -0.07 -16.06 57.04
CA ASP A 79 0.93 -15.47 56.17
C ASP A 79 1.69 -16.55 55.38
N ILE A 80 2.02 -17.67 56.02
CA ILE A 80 2.63 -18.82 55.37
C ILE A 80 1.73 -19.35 54.27
N ASP A 81 0.46 -19.60 54.55
CA ASP A 81 -0.50 -20.11 53.58
C ASP A 81 -0.70 -19.15 52.40
N HIS A 82 -0.76 -17.85 52.69
CA HIS A 82 -0.80 -16.80 51.68
C HIS A 82 0.43 -16.85 50.74
N HIS A 83 1.62 -16.85 51.30
CA HIS A 83 2.87 -16.88 50.54
C HIS A 83 3.07 -18.20 49.80
N ILE A 84 2.62 -19.33 50.33
CA ILE A 84 2.61 -20.61 49.60
C ILE A 84 1.69 -20.55 48.37
N HIS A 85 0.51 -19.94 48.54
CA HIS A 85 -0.42 -19.75 47.46
C HIS A 85 0.21 -18.87 46.37
N GLU A 86 0.76 -17.72 46.74
CA GLU A 86 1.47 -16.80 45.84
C GLU A 86 2.65 -17.48 45.12
N TYR A 87 3.44 -18.24 45.87
CA TYR A 87 4.54 -19.02 45.26
C TYR A 87 4.02 -19.99 44.23
N LYS A 88 3.03 -20.82 44.55
CA LYS A 88 2.50 -21.83 43.63
C LYS A 88 1.84 -21.18 42.41
N ASP A 89 1.10 -20.11 42.62
CA ASP A 89 0.44 -19.42 41.52
C ASP A 89 1.43 -18.84 40.52
N ASN A 90 2.57 -18.31 40.97
CA ASN A 90 3.57 -17.68 40.12
C ASN A 90 4.63 -18.65 39.63
N ALA A 91 5.22 -19.49 40.50
CA ALA A 91 6.31 -20.38 40.13
C ALA A 91 5.92 -21.38 39.04
N TYR A 92 4.73 -21.96 39.13
CA TYR A 92 4.25 -22.93 38.14
C TYR A 92 3.74 -22.27 36.84
N LYS A 93 3.52 -20.98 36.81
CA LYS A 93 3.27 -20.21 35.57
C LYS A 93 4.54 -19.74 34.90
N ALA A 94 5.58 -19.40 35.66
CA ALA A 94 6.82 -18.85 35.12
C ALA A 94 7.50 -19.82 34.13
N LEU A 95 7.65 -21.08 34.50
CA LEU A 95 8.36 -22.06 33.69
C LEU A 95 7.69 -22.38 32.34
N PRO A 96 6.37 -22.68 32.26
CA PRO A 96 5.68 -22.85 31.01
C PRO A 96 5.74 -21.61 30.11
N ARG A 97 5.73 -20.41 30.70
CA ARG A 97 5.86 -19.14 29.94
C ARG A 97 7.26 -18.99 29.37
N MET A 98 8.30 -19.33 30.13
CA MET A 98 9.68 -19.37 29.63
C MET A 98 9.85 -20.36 28.47
N GLU A 99 9.22 -21.54 28.56
CA GLU A 99 9.30 -22.58 27.54
C GLU A 99 8.54 -22.19 26.29
N LYS A 100 7.38 -21.53 26.42
CA LYS A 100 6.48 -21.20 25.31
C LYS A 100 7.20 -20.40 24.21
N VAL A 101 8.11 -19.51 24.55
CA VAL A 101 8.80 -18.66 23.56
C VAL A 101 9.75 -19.44 22.64
N ILE A 102 9.99 -20.74 22.90
CA ILE A 102 10.74 -21.62 21.98
C ILE A 102 10.00 -21.80 20.64
N GLU A 103 8.68 -21.60 20.64
CA GLU A 103 7.85 -21.68 19.44
C GLU A 103 8.32 -20.72 18.36
N LEU A 104 8.87 -19.55 18.72
CA LEU A 104 9.44 -18.60 17.77
C LEU A 104 10.59 -19.21 16.92
N SER A 105 11.42 -20.03 17.52
CA SER A 105 12.49 -20.74 16.79
C SER A 105 11.95 -21.93 16.01
N ARG A 106 10.95 -22.64 16.53
CA ARG A 106 10.28 -23.75 15.83
C ARG A 106 9.51 -23.28 14.61
N ALA A 107 8.90 -22.09 14.69
CA ALA A 107 8.22 -21.44 13.57
C ALA A 107 9.18 -20.80 12.55
N GLY A 108 10.49 -20.81 12.81
CA GLY A 108 11.49 -20.20 11.94
C GLY A 108 11.51 -18.66 11.98
N VAL A 109 10.82 -18.04 12.93
CA VAL A 109 10.77 -16.58 13.12
C VAL A 109 12.06 -16.08 13.79
N MET A 110 12.60 -16.89 14.69
CA MET A 110 13.87 -16.65 15.36
C MET A 110 14.90 -17.70 14.96
N PRO A 111 16.21 -17.36 14.98
CA PRO A 111 17.26 -18.31 14.65
C PRO A 111 17.33 -19.48 15.65
N ALA A 112 17.93 -20.59 15.25
CA ALA A 112 18.06 -21.78 16.10
C ALA A 112 18.84 -21.51 17.41
N SER A 113 19.76 -20.55 17.42
CA SER A 113 20.46 -20.08 18.62
C SER A 113 19.50 -19.58 19.71
N HIS A 114 18.44 -18.87 19.33
CA HIS A 114 17.39 -18.45 20.26
C HIS A 114 16.73 -19.65 20.95
N GLY A 115 16.45 -20.71 20.19
CA GLY A 115 15.92 -21.96 20.75
C GLY A 115 16.85 -22.57 21.80
N ALA A 116 18.16 -22.51 21.57
CA ALA A 116 19.17 -22.95 22.54
C ALA A 116 19.18 -22.05 23.79
N ASP A 117 19.05 -20.73 23.62
CA ASP A 117 18.99 -19.79 24.75
C ASP A 117 17.72 -20.00 25.58
N VAL A 118 16.58 -20.28 24.94
CA VAL A 118 15.32 -20.64 25.63
C VAL A 118 15.49 -21.97 26.37
N GLN A 119 16.09 -22.97 25.74
CA GLN A 119 16.32 -24.26 26.40
C GLN A 119 17.23 -24.12 27.63
N LYS A 120 18.24 -23.27 27.55
CA LYS A 120 19.10 -22.92 28.68
C LYS A 120 18.30 -22.19 29.76
N LEU A 121 17.44 -21.25 29.39
CA LEU A 121 16.55 -20.55 30.33
C LEU A 121 15.64 -21.54 31.07
N VAL A 122 15.00 -22.45 30.34
CA VAL A 122 14.14 -23.49 30.92
C VAL A 122 14.92 -24.38 31.89
N THR A 123 16.13 -24.78 31.53
CA THR A 123 16.98 -25.59 32.40
C THR A 123 17.35 -24.86 33.67
N LEU A 124 17.73 -23.58 33.58
CA LEU A 124 17.99 -22.74 34.75
C LEU A 124 16.73 -22.52 35.60
N GLY A 125 15.58 -22.27 34.97
CA GLY A 125 14.29 -22.15 35.63
C GLY A 125 13.86 -23.43 36.37
N GLN A 126 14.08 -24.59 35.76
CA GLN A 126 13.82 -25.88 36.42
C GLN A 126 14.72 -26.07 37.67
N LYS A 127 16.01 -25.74 37.57
CA LYS A 127 16.94 -25.80 38.68
C LYS A 127 16.51 -24.85 39.82
N TRP A 128 16.12 -23.64 39.48
CA TRP A 128 15.59 -22.64 40.41
C TRP A 128 14.33 -23.15 41.12
N LEU A 129 13.31 -23.63 40.34
CA LEU A 129 12.08 -24.18 40.88
C LEU A 129 12.36 -25.37 41.83
N GLN A 130 13.16 -26.32 41.35
CA GLN A 130 13.53 -27.51 42.14
C GLN A 130 14.16 -27.15 43.46
N SER A 131 14.99 -26.12 43.52
CA SER A 131 15.65 -25.70 44.75
C SER A 131 14.66 -25.22 45.80
N TYR A 132 13.62 -24.50 45.43
CA TYR A 132 12.55 -24.09 46.31
C TYR A 132 11.61 -25.24 46.67
N GLU A 133 11.32 -26.15 45.77
CA GLU A 133 10.58 -27.36 46.06
C GLU A 133 11.25 -28.25 47.08
N VAL A 134 12.59 -28.37 47.02
CA VAL A 134 13.38 -29.07 48.01
C VAL A 134 13.24 -28.38 49.37
N MET A 135 13.27 -27.07 49.45
CA MET A 135 13.01 -26.34 50.70
C MET A 135 11.61 -26.63 51.25
N LEU A 136 10.60 -26.48 50.39
CA LEU A 136 9.17 -26.66 50.78
C LEU A 136 8.84 -28.13 51.10
N SER A 137 9.62 -29.10 50.66
CA SER A 137 9.46 -30.51 51.03
C SER A 137 9.97 -30.82 52.43
N LYS A 138 10.72 -29.92 53.09
CA LYS A 138 11.14 -30.07 54.48
C LYS A 138 9.99 -29.76 55.41
N PRO A 139 10.09 -30.23 56.67
CA PRO A 139 9.18 -29.75 57.72
C PRO A 139 9.21 -28.24 57.87
N GLN A 140 8.06 -27.64 58.06
CA GLN A 140 7.92 -26.16 58.13
C GLN A 140 8.87 -25.51 59.10
N SER A 141 9.12 -26.15 60.24
CA SER A 141 10.07 -25.68 61.27
C SER A 141 11.54 -25.56 60.78
N GLN A 142 11.86 -26.15 59.65
CA GLN A 142 13.21 -26.11 59.06
C GLN A 142 13.33 -25.08 57.91
N TRP A 143 12.23 -24.48 57.42
CA TRP A 143 12.26 -23.62 56.24
C TRP A 143 13.13 -22.40 56.44
N LEU A 144 13.00 -21.68 57.53
CA LEU A 144 13.85 -20.52 57.80
C LEU A 144 15.35 -20.88 57.87
N SER A 145 15.66 -21.95 58.61
CA SER A 145 17.05 -22.41 58.70
C SER A 145 17.63 -22.84 57.33
N TYR A 146 16.82 -23.62 56.58
CA TYR A 146 17.20 -24.06 55.25
C TYR A 146 17.35 -22.91 54.27
N TYR A 147 16.42 -21.94 54.34
CA TYR A 147 16.50 -20.72 53.53
C TYR A 147 17.77 -19.94 53.82
N ASN A 148 18.10 -19.72 55.11
CA ASN A 148 19.29 -18.96 55.48
C ASN A 148 20.59 -19.67 55.08
N GLU A 149 20.65 -21.00 55.22
CA GLU A 149 21.79 -21.80 54.79
C GLU A 149 22.00 -21.77 53.26
N HIS A 150 20.91 -21.74 52.49
CA HIS A 150 20.98 -21.81 51.01
C HIS A 150 20.69 -20.46 50.34
N LYS A 151 20.61 -19.39 51.09
CA LYS A 151 20.23 -18.05 50.59
C LYS A 151 21.09 -17.63 49.37
N ASN A 152 22.40 -17.79 49.43
CA ASN A 152 23.31 -17.43 48.38
C ASN A 152 23.04 -18.27 47.10
N THR A 153 22.71 -19.55 47.26
CA THR A 153 22.38 -20.45 46.14
C THR A 153 21.05 -20.02 45.51
N PHE A 154 20.05 -19.68 46.29
CA PHE A 154 18.77 -19.16 45.78
C PHE A 154 18.97 -17.85 45.01
N GLU A 155 19.77 -16.95 45.57
CA GLU A 155 20.09 -15.67 44.91
C GLU A 155 20.88 -15.85 43.62
N GLU A 156 21.92 -16.69 43.63
CA GLU A 156 22.66 -17.05 42.39
C GLU A 156 21.72 -17.62 41.31
N GLN A 157 20.88 -18.59 41.68
CA GLN A 157 19.97 -19.21 40.74
C GLN A 157 18.95 -18.21 40.18
N PHE A 158 18.41 -17.33 41.02
CA PHE A 158 17.54 -16.26 40.59
C PHE A 158 18.25 -15.30 39.63
N VAL A 159 19.49 -14.90 39.95
CA VAL A 159 20.31 -14.03 39.09
C VAL A 159 20.60 -14.71 37.74
N ASP A 160 20.92 -15.99 37.75
CA ASP A 160 21.21 -16.78 36.54
C ASP A 160 19.97 -16.87 35.64
N VAL A 161 18.79 -17.21 36.19
CA VAL A 161 17.54 -17.27 35.45
C VAL A 161 17.20 -15.89 34.88
N ARG A 162 17.32 -14.84 35.70
CA ARG A 162 17.04 -13.46 35.30
C ARG A 162 17.99 -13.00 34.19
N ALA A 163 19.28 -13.31 34.29
CA ALA A 163 20.26 -12.96 33.27
C ALA A 163 19.93 -13.63 31.95
N GLN A 164 19.63 -14.94 31.98
CA GLN A 164 19.29 -15.70 30.76
C GLN A 164 17.94 -15.25 30.19
N LEU A 165 16.97 -14.92 31.06
CA LEU A 165 15.69 -14.38 30.64
C LEU A 165 15.85 -13.05 29.90
N ASN A 166 16.74 -12.19 30.39
CA ASN A 166 17.07 -10.94 29.70
C ASN A 166 17.74 -11.19 28.32
N VAL A 167 18.59 -12.22 28.19
CA VAL A 167 19.16 -12.61 26.89
C VAL A 167 18.03 -12.99 25.92
N VAL A 168 17.10 -13.84 26.35
CA VAL A 168 15.97 -14.28 25.53
C VAL A 168 15.07 -13.10 25.19
N LYS A 169 14.74 -12.25 26.16
CA LYS A 169 13.91 -11.04 25.98
C LYS A 169 14.57 -10.10 24.96
N SER A 170 15.85 -9.77 25.16
CA SER A 170 16.59 -8.86 24.28
C SER A 170 16.62 -9.37 22.84
N ALA A 171 16.80 -10.67 22.63
CA ALA A 171 16.77 -11.25 21.29
C ALA A 171 15.38 -11.08 20.61
N ILE A 172 14.29 -11.19 21.38
CA ILE A 172 12.93 -10.96 20.88
C ILE A 172 12.71 -9.46 20.59
N GLU A 173 13.20 -8.57 21.45
CA GLU A 173 13.15 -7.11 21.26
C GLU A 173 13.95 -6.68 20.02
N ASP A 174 15.13 -7.23 19.80
CA ASP A 174 15.94 -6.99 18.61
C ASP A 174 15.20 -7.43 17.35
N LYS A 175 14.57 -8.61 17.38
CA LYS A 175 13.74 -9.09 16.25
C LYS A 175 12.52 -8.23 16.03
N GLN A 176 11.88 -7.73 17.08
CA GLN A 176 10.82 -6.75 16.99
C GLN A 176 11.28 -5.48 16.27
N GLY A 177 12.47 -4.99 16.64
CA GLY A 177 13.09 -3.82 16.01
C GLY A 177 13.38 -4.04 14.52
N GLU A 178 13.95 -5.20 14.17
CA GLU A 178 14.20 -5.62 12.79
C GLU A 178 12.90 -5.64 11.97
N LEU A 179 11.86 -6.34 12.45
CA LEU A 179 10.58 -6.42 11.76
C LEU A 179 9.91 -5.06 11.58
N LYS A 180 9.97 -4.18 12.59
CA LYS A 180 9.48 -2.79 12.45
C LYS A 180 10.20 -2.03 11.36
N SER A 181 11.52 -2.17 11.28
CA SER A 181 12.35 -1.57 10.23
C SER A 181 11.98 -2.12 8.86
N ASP A 182 11.82 -3.44 8.74
CA ASP A 182 11.45 -4.11 7.49
C ASP A 182 10.05 -3.72 7.02
N ILE A 183 9.08 -3.63 7.93
CA ILE A 183 7.72 -3.13 7.65
C ILE A 183 7.79 -1.70 7.12
N SER A 184 8.55 -0.82 7.78
CA SER A 184 8.72 0.56 7.34
C SER A 184 9.36 0.63 5.94
N ALA A 185 10.39 -0.16 5.68
CA ALA A 185 11.04 -0.23 4.38
C ALA A 185 10.09 -0.80 3.29
N ALA A 186 9.28 -1.81 3.63
CA ALA A 186 8.28 -2.36 2.72
C ALA A 186 7.19 -1.34 2.41
N THR A 187 6.73 -0.58 3.40
CA THR A 187 5.75 0.51 3.24
C THR A 187 6.30 1.59 2.30
N ALA A 188 7.51 2.08 2.56
CA ALA A 188 8.14 3.10 1.72
C ALA A 188 8.34 2.63 0.27
N ARG A 189 8.67 1.34 0.07
CA ARG A 189 8.76 0.76 -1.28
C ARG A 189 7.39 0.68 -1.96
N ALA A 190 6.35 0.27 -1.24
CA ALA A 190 4.99 0.20 -1.78
C ALA A 190 4.48 1.59 -2.19
N GLU A 191 4.70 2.61 -1.36
CA GLU A 191 4.39 4.01 -1.66
C GLU A 191 5.14 4.49 -2.91
N SER A 192 6.46 4.26 -2.97
CA SER A 192 7.28 4.67 -4.12
C SER A 192 6.84 3.98 -5.43
N ILE A 193 6.50 2.69 -5.38
CA ILE A 193 6.00 1.94 -6.54
C ILE A 193 4.66 2.53 -7.00
N LEU A 194 3.78 2.86 -6.06
CA LEU A 194 2.47 3.42 -6.34
C LEU A 194 2.59 4.83 -6.93
N GLU A 195 3.40 5.70 -6.33
CA GLU A 195 3.64 7.07 -6.82
C GLU A 195 4.27 7.06 -8.23
N MET A 196 5.35 6.29 -8.41
CA MET A 196 6.01 6.16 -9.71
C MET A 196 5.06 5.56 -10.76
N GLY A 197 4.28 4.55 -10.38
CA GLY A 197 3.29 3.93 -11.25
C GLY A 197 2.24 4.94 -11.72
N ILE A 198 1.69 5.72 -10.80
CA ILE A 198 0.71 6.79 -11.11
C ILE A 198 1.33 7.83 -12.06
N ILE A 199 2.54 8.31 -11.75
CA ILE A 199 3.23 9.33 -12.58
C ILE A 199 3.43 8.79 -13.99
N VAL A 200 3.95 7.57 -14.14
CA VAL A 200 4.19 6.95 -15.44
C VAL A 200 2.89 6.78 -16.24
N VAL A 201 1.81 6.31 -15.59
CA VAL A 201 0.50 6.15 -16.24
C VAL A 201 -0.07 7.50 -16.68
N ILE A 202 0.03 8.54 -15.84
CA ILE A 202 -0.44 9.89 -16.19
C ILE A 202 0.36 10.44 -17.37
N LEU A 203 1.67 10.34 -17.34
CA LEU A 203 2.52 10.81 -18.44
C LEU A 203 2.25 10.05 -19.76
N ALA A 204 2.04 8.73 -19.67
CA ALA A 204 1.65 7.92 -20.84
C ALA A 204 0.27 8.32 -21.36
N ALA A 205 -0.70 8.59 -20.48
CA ALA A 205 -2.03 9.04 -20.85
C ALA A 205 -2.01 10.43 -21.50
N LEU A 206 -1.25 11.37 -20.95
CA LEU A 206 -1.06 12.70 -21.54
C LEU A 206 -0.38 12.62 -22.89
N GLY A 207 0.66 11.79 -23.01
CA GLY A 207 1.32 11.50 -24.28
C GLY A 207 0.38 10.92 -25.33
N MET A 208 -0.48 9.98 -24.92
CA MET A 208 -1.53 9.41 -25.78
C MET A 208 -2.53 10.47 -26.26
N VAL A 209 -3.05 11.30 -25.35
CA VAL A 209 -3.98 12.38 -25.69
C VAL A 209 -3.33 13.35 -26.68
N PHE A 210 -2.10 13.78 -26.42
CA PHE A 210 -1.35 14.67 -27.31
C PHE A 210 -1.16 14.02 -28.71
N LEU A 211 -0.84 12.75 -28.74
CA LEU A 211 -0.64 12.00 -29.99
C LEU A 211 -1.94 11.86 -30.79
N LEU A 212 -3.07 11.57 -30.14
CA LEU A 212 -4.39 11.49 -30.75
C LEU A 212 -4.87 12.86 -31.28
N LEU A 213 -4.69 13.92 -30.49
CA LEU A 213 -5.02 15.27 -30.91
C LEU A 213 -4.27 15.66 -32.18
N ARG A 214 -2.99 15.34 -32.26
CA ARG A 214 -2.12 15.70 -33.39
C ARG A 214 -2.28 14.80 -34.61
N THR A 215 -2.51 13.48 -34.41
CA THR A 215 -2.49 12.52 -35.50
C THR A 215 -3.86 12.10 -36.01
N VAL A 216 -4.91 12.38 -35.24
CA VAL A 216 -6.29 12.03 -35.59
C VAL A 216 -7.16 13.28 -35.66
N LEU A 217 -7.24 14.03 -34.56
CA LEU A 217 -8.20 15.14 -34.45
C LEU A 217 -7.85 16.31 -35.38
N LYS A 218 -6.56 16.71 -35.42
CA LYS A 218 -6.12 17.83 -36.26
C LYS A 218 -6.36 17.54 -37.74
N PRO A 219 -5.93 16.41 -38.34
CA PRO A 219 -6.21 16.10 -39.75
C PRO A 219 -7.70 16.00 -40.08
N LEU A 220 -8.52 15.46 -39.13
CA LEU A 220 -9.99 15.43 -39.27
C LEU A 220 -10.57 16.83 -39.35
N ASN A 221 -10.11 17.75 -38.48
CA ASN A 221 -10.53 19.14 -38.53
C ASN A 221 -10.11 19.83 -39.86
N ASP A 222 -8.89 19.58 -40.30
CA ASP A 222 -8.39 20.12 -41.57
C ASP A 222 -9.28 19.65 -42.75
N ILE A 223 -9.72 18.37 -42.76
CA ILE A 223 -10.67 17.84 -43.75
C ILE A 223 -12.03 18.49 -43.58
N LYS A 224 -12.57 18.59 -42.34
CA LYS A 224 -13.83 19.24 -42.04
C LYS A 224 -13.85 20.69 -42.53
N ASP A 225 -12.77 21.44 -42.26
CA ASP A 225 -12.70 22.86 -42.64
C ASP A 225 -12.56 23.02 -44.18
N ALA A 226 -11.80 22.16 -44.87
CA ALA A 226 -11.78 22.13 -46.31
C ALA A 226 -13.17 21.79 -46.94
N MET A 227 -13.87 20.82 -46.33
CA MET A 227 -15.25 20.51 -46.76
C MET A 227 -16.20 21.68 -46.53
N ALA A 228 -16.09 22.36 -45.37
CA ALA A 228 -16.92 23.51 -45.07
C ALA A 228 -16.65 24.70 -46.00
N GLN A 229 -15.42 24.95 -46.38
CA GLN A 229 -15.06 25.99 -47.36
C GLN A 229 -15.64 25.70 -48.74
N ILE A 230 -15.62 24.44 -49.18
CA ILE A 230 -16.25 24.06 -50.44
C ILE A 230 -17.79 24.18 -50.36
N ALA A 231 -18.39 23.84 -49.22
CA ALA A 231 -19.83 23.86 -49.00
C ALA A 231 -20.40 25.30 -48.84
N SER A 232 -19.61 26.27 -48.36
CA SER A 232 -20.07 27.64 -48.07
C SER A 232 -20.11 28.60 -49.30
N GLY A 233 -19.77 28.14 -50.47
CA GLY A 233 -20.13 28.84 -51.71
C GLY A 233 -19.05 29.61 -52.43
N ASP A 234 -17.91 29.92 -51.84
CA ASP A 234 -16.75 30.51 -52.54
C ASP A 234 -15.85 29.44 -53.20
N GLY A 235 -16.29 28.20 -53.17
CA GLY A 235 -15.76 26.95 -53.69
C GLY A 235 -14.45 27.01 -54.45
N ASP A 236 -13.39 27.41 -53.81
CA ASP A 236 -12.03 27.26 -54.39
C ASP A 236 -11.70 25.77 -54.50
N LEU A 237 -12.07 25.18 -55.66
CA LEU A 237 -11.75 23.80 -55.98
C LEU A 237 -10.27 23.56 -56.32
N SER A 238 -9.41 24.58 -56.16
CA SER A 238 -7.98 24.44 -56.33
C SER A 238 -7.28 23.91 -55.06
N GLN A 239 -7.88 24.06 -53.91
CA GLN A 239 -7.34 23.62 -52.66
C GLN A 239 -7.27 22.07 -52.57
N ARG A 240 -6.21 21.58 -52.00
CA ARG A 240 -5.99 20.14 -51.76
C ARG A 240 -5.54 19.92 -50.35
N ILE A 241 -6.04 18.86 -49.71
CA ILE A 241 -5.59 18.40 -48.41
C ILE A 241 -4.24 17.72 -48.62
N GLN A 242 -3.24 18.15 -47.83
CA GLN A 242 -1.94 17.50 -47.82
C GLN A 242 -2.04 16.12 -47.14
N ILE A 243 -1.66 15.08 -47.91
CA ILE A 243 -1.73 13.70 -47.43
C ILE A 243 -0.39 13.38 -46.77
N ASN A 244 -0.36 13.47 -45.43
CA ASN A 244 0.83 13.21 -44.63
C ASN A 244 0.81 11.82 -43.97
N THR A 245 -0.25 11.03 -44.13
CA THR A 245 -0.44 9.71 -43.53
C THR A 245 -0.96 8.71 -44.52
N GLN A 246 -0.65 7.41 -44.27
CA GLN A 246 -1.13 6.30 -45.10
C GLN A 246 -2.28 5.51 -44.43
N ASP A 247 -2.81 6.04 -43.35
CA ASP A 247 -3.92 5.47 -42.58
C ASP A 247 -5.29 5.83 -43.19
N GLU A 248 -6.32 5.52 -42.47
CA GLU A 248 -7.73 5.80 -42.84
C GLU A 248 -7.97 7.30 -43.07
N ILE A 249 -7.24 8.18 -42.35
CA ILE A 249 -7.30 9.63 -42.59
C ILE A 249 -6.63 10.01 -43.89
N GLY A 250 -5.49 9.41 -44.18
CA GLY A 250 -4.81 9.59 -45.48
C GLY A 250 -5.66 9.10 -46.65
N GLN A 251 -6.33 7.95 -46.50
CA GLN A 251 -7.26 7.43 -47.49
C GLN A 251 -8.48 8.37 -47.66
N LEU A 252 -9.01 8.90 -46.58
CA LEU A 252 -10.10 9.86 -46.62
C LEU A 252 -9.68 11.16 -47.33
N ALA A 253 -8.48 11.68 -46.98
CA ALA A 253 -7.91 12.86 -47.65
C ALA A 253 -7.68 12.64 -49.16
N LYS A 254 -7.20 11.42 -49.55
CA LYS A 254 -7.03 11.02 -50.93
C LYS A 254 -8.37 10.96 -51.66
N ALA A 255 -9.35 10.29 -51.09
CA ALA A 255 -10.71 10.19 -51.65
C ALA A 255 -11.35 11.57 -51.81
N PHE A 256 -11.15 12.45 -50.82
CA PHE A 256 -11.57 13.83 -50.91
C PHE A 256 -10.89 14.60 -52.03
N ASN A 257 -9.57 14.51 -52.14
CA ASN A 257 -8.82 15.16 -53.24
C ASN A 257 -9.23 14.63 -54.60
N GLU A 258 -9.49 13.34 -54.75
CA GLU A 258 -10.01 12.71 -55.96
C GLU A 258 -11.44 13.22 -56.29
N PHE A 259 -12.28 13.33 -55.26
CA PHE A 259 -13.60 13.90 -55.39
C PHE A 259 -13.55 15.36 -55.88
N VAL A 260 -12.75 16.22 -55.19
CA VAL A 260 -12.56 17.61 -55.61
C VAL A 260 -11.99 17.72 -57.01
N SER A 261 -11.05 16.85 -57.39
CA SER A 261 -10.49 16.81 -58.75
C SER A 261 -11.56 16.46 -59.80
N LYS A 262 -12.48 15.52 -59.46
CA LYS A 262 -13.60 15.18 -60.35
C LYS A 262 -14.55 16.34 -60.51
N ILE A 263 -14.92 17.00 -59.37
CA ILE A 263 -15.77 18.16 -59.42
C ILE A 263 -15.13 19.30 -60.23
N GLN A 264 -13.84 19.59 -59.98
CA GLN A 264 -13.09 20.59 -60.70
C GLN A 264 -13.04 20.28 -62.18
N ALA A 265 -12.75 19.03 -62.57
CA ALA A 265 -12.76 18.60 -63.95
C ALA A 265 -14.15 18.75 -64.60
N THR A 266 -15.19 18.37 -63.83
CA THR A 266 -16.59 18.52 -64.28
C THR A 266 -16.95 19.97 -64.45
N VAL A 267 -16.59 20.84 -63.45
CA VAL A 267 -16.82 22.28 -63.58
C VAL A 267 -16.05 22.89 -64.71
N SER A 268 -14.77 22.52 -64.89
CA SER A 268 -13.96 22.95 -66.05
C SER A 268 -14.60 22.51 -67.37
N GLN A 269 -15.06 21.25 -67.41
CA GLN A 269 -15.73 20.72 -68.59
C GLN A 269 -17.07 21.44 -68.85
N VAL A 270 -17.80 21.80 -67.77
CA VAL A 270 -19.02 22.59 -67.89
C VAL A 270 -18.72 24.02 -68.37
N ILE A 271 -17.61 24.63 -67.85
CA ILE A 271 -17.16 25.93 -68.33
C ILE A 271 -16.75 25.87 -69.82
N ASP A 272 -15.96 24.86 -70.19
CA ASP A 272 -15.53 24.65 -71.58
C ASP A 272 -16.74 24.34 -72.48
N SER A 273 -17.65 23.50 -72.00
CA SER A 273 -18.91 23.23 -72.70
C SER A 273 -19.77 24.49 -72.82
N SER A 274 -19.81 25.30 -71.73
CA SER A 274 -20.52 26.56 -71.71
C SER A 274 -19.92 27.60 -72.68
N ASN A 275 -18.56 27.64 -72.76
CA ASN A 275 -17.88 28.49 -73.71
C ASN A 275 -18.11 28.01 -75.17
N THR A 276 -18.09 26.70 -75.39
CA THR A 276 -18.43 26.11 -76.64
C THR A 276 -19.90 26.38 -77.03
N LEU A 277 -20.81 26.24 -76.04
CA LEU A 277 -22.21 26.64 -76.23
C LEU A 277 -22.37 28.14 -76.57
N ARG A 278 -21.60 29.02 -75.88
CA ARG A 278 -21.57 30.45 -76.18
C ARG A 278 -21.11 30.72 -77.58
N GLN A 279 -20.11 29.98 -78.03
CA GLN A 279 -19.56 30.09 -79.35
C GLN A 279 -20.51 29.50 -80.43
N GLU A 280 -21.21 28.41 -80.11
CA GLU A 280 -22.26 27.82 -80.95
C GLU A 280 -23.57 28.60 -80.92
N MET A 281 -23.91 29.26 -79.75
CA MET A 281 -25.02 30.21 -79.70
C MET A 281 -24.83 31.45 -80.58
N ALA A 282 -23.57 31.81 -80.82
CA ALA A 282 -23.25 32.84 -81.83
C ALA A 282 -23.55 32.39 -83.28
N ASN A 283 -23.59 31.07 -83.45
CA ASN A 283 -23.96 30.44 -84.77
C ASN A 283 -25.45 30.01 -84.78
N LEU A 284 -26.29 30.64 -84.00
CA LEU A 284 -27.61 30.22 -83.57
C LEU A 284 -28.74 30.20 -84.54
N SER A 285 -28.60 29.99 -85.85
CA SER A 285 -29.75 29.75 -86.71
C SER A 285 -30.07 28.27 -86.95
N SER A 286 -29.24 27.37 -86.49
CA SER A 286 -29.40 25.90 -86.74
C SER A 286 -29.56 25.03 -85.52
N LEU A 287 -29.62 25.62 -84.33
CA LEU A 287 -29.35 24.89 -83.07
C LEU A 287 -30.56 24.58 -82.17
N THR A 288 -31.80 24.79 -82.62
CA THR A 288 -32.99 24.53 -81.78
C THR A 288 -33.17 23.02 -81.45
N ALA A 289 -32.62 22.17 -82.32
CA ALA A 289 -32.63 20.72 -82.08
C ALA A 289 -31.57 20.27 -81.06
N THR A 290 -30.46 20.97 -80.93
CA THR A 290 -29.36 20.60 -80.04
C THR A 290 -29.65 21.04 -78.61
N ILE A 291 -30.47 22.12 -78.44
CA ILE A 291 -30.90 22.61 -77.09
C ILE A 291 -31.77 21.60 -76.37
N ALA A 292 -32.63 20.88 -77.12
CA ALA A 292 -33.47 19.83 -76.54
C ALA A 292 -32.63 18.67 -75.94
N ASP A 293 -31.58 18.31 -76.68
CA ASP A 293 -30.67 17.22 -76.28
C ASP A 293 -29.80 17.62 -75.05
N SER A 294 -29.31 18.88 -75.06
CA SER A 294 -28.50 19.41 -73.95
C SER A 294 -29.31 19.52 -72.64
N THR A 295 -30.62 19.84 -72.76
CA THR A 295 -31.49 19.92 -71.57
C THR A 295 -31.75 18.57 -70.91
N VAL A 296 -31.86 17.48 -71.75
CA VAL A 296 -32.02 16.13 -71.23
C VAL A 296 -30.71 15.64 -70.56
N SER A 297 -29.55 16.04 -71.12
CA SER A 297 -28.25 15.71 -70.50
C SER A 297 -28.06 16.42 -69.17
N GLN A 298 -28.45 17.70 -69.10
CA GLN A 298 -28.35 18.48 -67.85
C GLN A 298 -29.26 17.94 -66.74
N GLN A 299 -30.45 17.39 -67.13
CA GLN A 299 -31.33 16.70 -66.21
C GLN A 299 -30.66 15.48 -65.55
N ARG A 300 -29.97 14.67 -66.38
CA ARG A 300 -29.23 13.49 -65.86
C ARG A 300 -28.08 13.86 -64.91
N ASP A 301 -27.33 14.90 -65.25
CA ASP A 301 -26.23 15.37 -64.44
C ASP A 301 -26.77 15.92 -63.10
N SER A 302 -27.93 16.59 -63.11
CA SER A 302 -28.58 17.05 -61.89
C SER A 302 -29.10 15.91 -61.01
N GLU A 303 -29.65 14.85 -61.65
CA GLU A 303 -30.08 13.65 -60.90
C GLU A 303 -28.87 12.91 -60.31
N ALA A 304 -27.73 12.84 -61.06
CA ALA A 304 -26.50 12.27 -60.56
C ALA A 304 -25.88 13.07 -59.40
N VAL A 305 -25.95 14.42 -59.50
CA VAL A 305 -25.55 15.31 -58.38
C VAL A 305 -26.43 15.13 -57.15
N ALA A 306 -27.79 15.02 -57.37
CA ALA A 306 -28.70 14.77 -56.27
C ALA A 306 -28.44 13.43 -55.58
N ALA A 307 -28.09 12.36 -56.35
CA ALA A 307 -27.68 11.07 -55.78
C ALA A 307 -26.35 11.15 -55.03
N ALA A 308 -25.36 11.88 -55.57
CA ALA A 308 -24.08 12.08 -54.90
C ALA A 308 -24.19 12.92 -53.59
N VAL A 309 -25.08 13.96 -53.62
CA VAL A 309 -25.41 14.75 -52.40
C VAL A 309 -26.10 13.88 -51.39
N HIS A 310 -27.02 12.98 -51.81
CA HIS A 310 -27.66 12.04 -50.89
C HIS A 310 -26.63 11.07 -50.23
N GLU A 311 -25.72 10.55 -51.04
CA GLU A 311 -24.65 9.68 -50.56
C GLU A 311 -23.68 10.42 -49.60
N MET A 312 -23.37 11.69 -49.93
CA MET A 312 -22.57 12.54 -49.03
C MET A 312 -23.31 12.85 -47.71
N GLN A 313 -24.64 13.05 -47.75
CA GLN A 313 -25.44 13.22 -46.53
C GLN A 313 -25.40 11.97 -45.64
N VAL A 314 -25.50 10.77 -46.28
CA VAL A 314 -25.40 9.50 -45.54
C VAL A 314 -23.99 9.35 -44.93
N THR A 315 -22.95 9.64 -45.72
CA THR A 315 -21.58 9.57 -45.22
C THR A 315 -21.28 10.56 -44.09
N SER A 316 -21.78 11.80 -44.28
CA SER A 316 -21.68 12.85 -43.25
C SER A 316 -22.39 12.48 -41.97
N ARG A 317 -23.55 11.82 -42.08
CA ARG A 317 -24.31 11.31 -40.93
C ARG A 317 -23.53 10.20 -40.20
N ASN A 318 -22.95 9.25 -40.95
CA ASN A 318 -22.12 8.19 -40.37
C ASN A 318 -20.88 8.75 -39.70
N VAL A 319 -20.24 9.76 -40.29
CA VAL A 319 -19.09 10.46 -39.68
C VAL A 319 -19.52 11.17 -38.38
N SER A 320 -20.70 11.82 -38.41
CA SER A 320 -21.26 12.50 -37.22
C SER A 320 -21.60 11.50 -36.11
N GLU A 321 -22.16 10.34 -36.49
CA GLU A 321 -22.48 9.26 -35.54
C GLU A 321 -21.20 8.65 -34.93
N SER A 322 -20.19 8.35 -35.77
CA SER A 322 -18.91 7.88 -35.30
C SER A 322 -18.15 8.89 -34.41
N ALA A 323 -18.28 10.20 -34.77
CA ALA A 323 -17.73 11.26 -33.93
C ALA A 323 -18.47 11.38 -32.57
N ASN A 324 -19.77 11.15 -32.59
CA ASN A 324 -20.57 11.13 -31.35
C ASN A 324 -20.25 9.88 -30.49
N GLU A 325 -20.08 8.72 -31.12
CA GLU A 325 -19.63 7.51 -30.42
C GLU A 325 -18.23 7.70 -29.80
N ALA A 326 -17.32 8.32 -30.56
CA ALA A 326 -15.99 8.64 -30.06
C ALA A 326 -16.04 9.65 -28.88
N ALA A 327 -16.95 10.64 -28.97
CA ALA A 327 -17.16 11.59 -27.89
C ALA A 327 -17.76 10.91 -26.63
N VAL A 328 -18.74 10.02 -26.83
CA VAL A 328 -19.32 9.22 -25.74
C VAL A 328 -18.28 8.29 -25.12
N ALA A 329 -17.46 7.60 -25.94
CA ALA A 329 -16.38 6.76 -25.45
C ALA A 329 -15.34 7.58 -24.68
N SER A 330 -15.00 8.77 -25.17
CA SER A 330 -14.10 9.70 -24.47
C SER A 330 -14.69 10.19 -23.16
N GLN A 331 -16.01 10.48 -23.12
CA GLN A 331 -16.71 10.85 -21.90
C GLN A 331 -16.71 9.69 -20.90
N THR A 332 -17.02 8.48 -21.37
CA THR A 332 -17.01 7.28 -20.51
C THR A 332 -15.63 7.04 -19.92
N ALA A 333 -14.57 7.17 -20.76
CA ALA A 333 -13.20 7.06 -20.28
C ALA A 333 -12.84 8.13 -19.23
N ASN A 334 -13.35 9.36 -19.43
CA ASN A 334 -13.15 10.44 -18.46
C ASN A 334 -13.90 10.19 -17.15
N ASP A 335 -15.11 9.65 -17.24
CA ASP A 335 -15.91 9.28 -16.06
C ASP A 335 -15.27 8.11 -15.31
N GLU A 336 -14.71 7.11 -16.03
CA GLU A 336 -13.94 6.02 -15.41
C GLU A 336 -12.64 6.52 -14.78
N LEU A 337 -11.96 7.48 -15.42
CA LEU A 337 -10.78 8.13 -14.84
C LEU A 337 -11.15 8.92 -13.58
N SER A 338 -12.29 9.62 -13.61
CA SER A 338 -12.81 10.33 -12.44
C SER A 338 -13.12 9.37 -11.29
N ASN A 339 -13.79 8.26 -11.62
CA ASN A 339 -14.11 7.22 -10.63
C ASN A 339 -12.84 6.53 -10.08
N THR A 340 -11.88 6.31 -10.96
CA THR A 340 -10.56 5.78 -10.56
C THR A 340 -9.83 6.74 -9.62
N ASN A 341 -9.91 8.05 -9.90
CA ASN A 341 -9.37 9.06 -8.99
C ASN A 341 -10.05 9.05 -7.61
N VAL A 342 -11.38 8.89 -7.57
CA VAL A 342 -12.10 8.76 -6.30
C VAL A 342 -11.63 7.53 -5.52
N ILE A 343 -11.47 6.39 -6.20
CA ILE A 343 -10.95 5.16 -5.58
C ILE A 343 -9.51 5.35 -5.09
N LEU A 344 -8.68 6.04 -5.90
CA LEU A 344 -7.30 6.37 -5.51
C LEU A 344 -7.28 7.28 -4.28
N GLU A 345 -8.13 8.32 -4.25
CA GLU A 345 -8.24 9.20 -3.08
C GLU A 345 -8.69 8.44 -1.83
N GLN A 346 -9.68 7.55 -1.98
CA GLN A 346 -10.12 6.69 -0.89
C GLN A 346 -9.01 5.76 -0.41
N THR A 347 -8.24 5.20 -1.36
CA THR A 347 -7.11 4.31 -1.03
C THR A 347 -6.01 5.09 -0.30
N VAL A 348 -5.68 6.29 -0.82
CA VAL A 348 -4.73 7.19 -0.15
C VAL A 348 -5.24 7.62 1.23
N GLY A 349 -6.54 7.86 1.35
CA GLY A 349 -7.21 8.12 2.63
C GLY A 349 -6.99 6.97 3.62
N SER A 350 -7.33 5.75 3.17
CA SER A 350 -7.18 4.55 4.00
C SER A 350 -5.72 4.29 4.42
N ILE A 351 -4.77 4.59 3.53
CA ILE A 351 -3.33 4.49 3.85
C ILE A 351 -2.95 5.54 4.91
N ARG A 352 -3.48 6.77 4.79
CA ARG A 352 -3.24 7.82 5.79
C ARG A 352 -3.82 7.46 7.15
N ASP A 353 -5.03 6.91 7.16
CA ASP A 353 -5.68 6.46 8.39
C ASP A 353 -4.85 5.35 9.04
N LEU A 354 -4.37 4.39 8.23
CA LEU A 354 -3.48 3.32 8.70
C LEU A 354 -2.16 3.86 9.28
N VAL A 355 -1.56 4.85 8.59
CA VAL A 355 -0.37 5.54 9.10
C VAL A 355 -0.67 6.21 10.44
N GLY A 356 -1.83 6.88 10.54
CA GLY A 356 -2.29 7.49 11.79
C GLY A 356 -2.50 6.48 12.93
N GLU A 357 -3.04 5.31 12.60
CA GLU A 357 -3.18 4.22 13.59
C GLU A 357 -1.81 3.67 14.02
N ILE A 358 -0.88 3.53 13.08
CA ILE A 358 0.49 3.09 13.39
C ILE A 358 1.21 4.15 14.25
N GLU A 359 1.06 5.44 13.93
CA GLU A 359 1.62 6.52 14.75
C GLU A 359 1.00 6.54 16.15
N SER A 360 -0.32 6.36 16.22
CA SER A 360 -1.03 6.23 17.52
C SER A 360 -0.54 5.03 18.31
N ALA A 361 -0.39 3.87 17.65
CA ALA A 361 0.15 2.68 18.30
C ALA A 361 1.59 2.90 18.77
N SER A 362 2.41 3.55 17.93
CA SER A 362 3.78 3.93 18.27
C SER A 362 3.82 4.88 19.47
N HIS A 363 2.87 5.84 19.50
CA HIS A 363 2.77 6.76 20.65
C HIS A 363 2.38 6.03 21.93
N VAL A 364 1.43 5.09 21.83
CA VAL A 364 1.05 4.25 22.98
C VAL A 364 2.24 3.42 23.48
N ILE A 365 3.01 2.84 22.56
CA ILE A 365 4.21 2.06 22.91
C ILE A 365 5.26 2.97 23.57
N ASN A 366 5.48 4.17 23.02
CA ASN A 366 6.41 5.12 23.64
C ASN A 366 5.92 5.60 25.02
N THR A 367 4.60 5.76 25.17
CA THR A 367 4.02 6.09 26.46
C THR A 367 4.23 4.96 27.45
N LEU A 368 3.99 3.72 26.98
CA LEU A 368 4.19 2.52 27.80
C LEU A 368 5.68 2.33 28.19
N ASP A 369 6.59 2.63 27.28
CA ASP A 369 8.02 2.61 27.55
C ASP A 369 8.40 3.63 28.63
N ASN A 370 7.83 4.84 28.53
CA ASN A 370 8.01 5.87 29.55
C ASN A 370 7.39 5.44 30.90
N ASP A 371 6.16 4.88 30.85
CA ASP A 371 5.49 4.41 32.07
C ASP A 371 6.30 3.29 32.74
N VAL A 372 6.87 2.37 31.94
CA VAL A 372 7.77 1.31 32.44
C VAL A 372 9.03 1.91 33.03
N SER A 373 9.59 2.93 32.37
CA SER A 373 10.76 3.67 32.86
C SER A 373 10.45 4.40 34.18
N ASP A 374 9.26 5.00 34.24
CA ASP A 374 8.81 5.67 35.46
C ASP A 374 8.58 4.67 36.59
N ILE A 375 7.97 3.51 36.27
CA ILE A 375 7.82 2.41 37.26
C ILE A 375 9.19 1.94 37.75
N ALA A 376 10.18 1.78 36.82
CA ALA A 376 11.54 1.42 37.18
C ALA A 376 12.15 2.45 38.16
N SER A 377 11.92 3.74 37.84
CA SER A 377 12.37 4.84 38.69
C SER A 377 11.70 4.82 40.09
N VAL A 378 10.39 4.53 40.10
CA VAL A 378 9.66 4.39 41.37
C VAL A 378 10.17 3.19 42.19
N LEU A 379 10.48 2.08 41.47
CA LEU A 379 11.05 0.89 42.13
C LEU A 379 12.44 1.15 42.70
N ASP A 380 13.25 1.96 42.00
CA ASP A 380 14.54 2.39 42.54
C ASP A 380 14.39 3.28 43.76
N VAL A 381 13.38 4.18 43.76
CA VAL A 381 13.05 4.98 44.90
C VAL A 381 12.56 4.09 46.07
N ILE A 382 11.65 3.13 45.79
CA ILE A 382 11.19 2.18 46.77
C ILE A 382 12.34 1.36 47.37
N ARG A 383 13.26 0.94 46.48
CA ARG A 383 14.48 0.25 46.93
C ARG A 383 15.33 1.12 47.84
N GLY A 384 15.52 2.40 47.44
CA GLY A 384 16.21 3.37 48.29
C GLY A 384 15.54 3.59 49.64
N ILE A 385 14.21 3.66 49.66
CA ILE A 385 13.41 3.77 50.90
C ILE A 385 13.56 2.49 51.75
N ALA A 386 13.51 1.32 51.09
CA ALA A 386 13.70 0.05 51.78
C ALA A 386 15.10 -0.06 52.42
N GLU A 387 16.14 0.37 51.69
CA GLU A 387 17.51 0.44 52.21
C GLU A 387 17.63 1.44 53.36
N GLN A 388 17.00 2.62 53.24
CA GLN A 388 16.94 3.59 54.34
C GLN A 388 16.16 3.06 55.53
N THR A 389 15.04 2.39 55.27
CA THR A 389 14.24 1.80 56.33
C THR A 389 14.97 0.68 57.05
N ASN A 390 15.72 -0.14 56.28
CA ASN A 390 16.56 -1.19 56.86
C ASN A 390 17.71 -0.62 57.71
N LEU A 391 18.34 0.48 57.20
CA LEU A 391 19.34 1.23 57.98
C LEU A 391 18.79 1.86 59.22
N LEU A 392 17.56 2.42 59.15
CA LEU A 392 16.85 2.97 60.30
C LEU A 392 16.51 1.87 61.32
N ALA A 393 15.99 0.74 60.85
CA ALA A 393 15.69 -0.42 61.69
C ALA A 393 16.95 -0.99 62.32
N LEU A 394 18.05 -1.06 61.56
CA LEU A 394 19.34 -1.49 62.08
C LEU A 394 19.88 -0.54 63.17
N ASN A 395 19.77 0.78 62.86
CA ASN A 395 20.18 1.80 63.82
C ASN A 395 19.29 1.77 65.10
N ALA A 396 17.97 1.57 64.93
CA ALA A 396 17.05 1.42 66.02
C ALA A 396 17.36 0.14 66.85
N ALA A 397 17.67 -0.96 66.17
CA ALA A 397 18.08 -2.21 66.79
C ALA A 397 19.43 -2.07 67.57
N ILE A 398 20.37 -1.33 66.98
CA ILE A 398 21.65 -1.01 67.61
C ILE A 398 21.44 -0.16 68.89
N GLU A 399 20.57 0.85 68.77
CA GLU A 399 20.30 1.74 69.88
C GLU A 399 19.44 1.08 70.98
N ALA A 400 18.52 0.20 70.58
CA ALA A 400 17.77 -0.64 71.50
C ALA A 400 18.72 -1.65 72.24
N ALA A 401 19.67 -2.22 71.55
CA ALA A 401 20.71 -3.07 72.14
C ALA A 401 21.65 -2.29 73.05
N ARG A 402 21.87 -1.00 72.77
CA ARG A 402 22.72 -0.10 73.58
C ARG A 402 22.07 0.37 74.82
N ALA A 403 20.71 0.39 74.90
CA ALA A 403 19.93 0.78 76.06
C ALA A 403 19.71 -0.36 77.06
N GLY A 404 20.17 -1.55 76.80
CA GLY A 404 20.08 -2.68 77.75
C GLY A 404 18.64 -3.06 78.08
N GLU A 405 18.37 -3.41 79.31
CA GLU A 405 17.03 -3.85 79.80
C GLU A 405 15.91 -2.79 79.64
N GLN A 406 16.24 -1.51 79.45
CA GLN A 406 15.28 -0.44 79.19
C GLN A 406 14.88 -0.32 77.68
N GLY A 407 15.55 -1.01 76.80
CA GLY A 407 15.28 -1.00 75.35
C GLY A 407 14.27 -2.06 74.85
N ARG A 408 13.60 -2.79 75.72
CA ARG A 408 12.66 -3.88 75.37
C ARG A 408 11.29 -3.43 74.79
N GLY A 409 11.06 -2.17 74.71
CA GLY A 409 9.83 -1.60 74.19
C GLY A 409 9.95 -0.91 72.80
N PHE A 410 11.17 -0.85 72.21
CA PHE A 410 11.44 -0.32 70.88
C PHE A 410 11.61 -1.48 69.87
#